data_a1af1e6b193421a666bccf9dd4a860b6
#
_entry.id   a1af1e6b193421a666bccf9dd4a860b6
#
_cell.length_a   1.000
_cell.length_b   1.000
_cell.length_c   1.000
_cell.angle_alpha   90.00
_cell.angle_beta   90.00
_cell.angle_gamma   90.00
#
_symmetry.space_group_name_H-M   'P 1'
#
loop_
_entity.id
_entity.type
_entity.pdbx_description
1 polymer ?
#
loop_
_entity_poly.entity_id
_entity_poly.type
_entity_poly.pdbx_seq_one_letter_code
_entity_poly.pdbx_strand_id
1 'polypeptide(L)'
;MKRPVLLLAALVLAGCGDANRAPVGLQGDAARGRIALAQYGCRACHMIPGVTGSKVYVGRPLEEMAKRPIIAGTLPNNQANLVRWIRDPQAIDPKTAMPVLGVSERDAIDMSAWLLSH
;
A
#
# COMPACT_ATOMS: atom_id res chain seq x y z
N MET A 1 17.25 30.27 55.66
CA MET A 1 16.50 29.07 55.18
C MET A 1 16.39 29.14 53.68
N LYS A 2 17.20 28.34 52.97
CA LYS A 2 17.20 28.28 51.49
C LYS A 2 16.32 27.13 51.04
N ARG A 3 15.21 27.40 50.33
CA ARG A 3 14.32 26.42 49.76
C ARG A 3 14.93 25.91 48.41
N PRO A 4 15.11 24.62 48.21
CA PRO A 4 15.51 24.12 46.90
C PRO A 4 14.30 24.13 45.96
N VAL A 5 14.45 24.79 44.80
CA VAL A 5 13.51 24.74 43.69
C VAL A 5 13.74 23.42 42.95
N LEU A 6 12.80 22.48 43.08
CA LEU A 6 12.77 21.28 42.27
C LEU A 6 12.32 21.66 40.84
N LEU A 7 13.27 21.66 39.91
CA LEU A 7 12.97 21.69 38.47
C LEU A 7 12.47 20.32 38.04
N LEU A 8 11.16 20.19 37.84
CA LEU A 8 10.58 19.03 37.14
C LEU A 8 10.90 19.15 35.63
N ALA A 9 11.87 18.36 35.20
CA ALA A 9 12.10 18.18 33.77
C ALA A 9 10.97 17.31 33.20
N ALA A 10 10.04 17.93 32.48
CA ALA A 10 9.02 17.22 31.70
C ALA A 10 9.71 16.56 30.49
N LEU A 11 9.86 15.23 30.55
CA LEU A 11 10.30 14.42 29.41
C LEU A 11 9.17 14.41 28.40
N VAL A 12 9.28 15.21 27.33
CA VAL A 12 8.39 15.12 26.17
C VAL A 12 8.82 13.88 25.39
N LEU A 13 8.09 12.77 25.57
CA LEU A 13 8.17 11.64 24.66
C LEU A 13 7.61 12.08 23.31
N ALA A 14 8.50 12.49 22.41
CA ALA A 14 8.17 12.61 21.00
C ALA A 14 7.85 11.21 20.48
N GLY A 15 6.57 10.88 20.36
CA GLY A 15 6.11 9.66 19.75
C GLY A 15 6.60 9.64 18.31
N CYS A 16 7.51 8.72 17.97
CA CYS A 16 7.81 8.38 16.59
C CYS A 16 6.50 7.90 15.94
N GLY A 17 5.91 8.74 15.10
CA GLY A 17 4.80 8.31 14.25
C GLY A 17 5.25 7.11 13.46
N ASP A 18 4.48 6.01 13.51
CA ASP A 18 4.73 4.82 12.72
C ASP A 18 4.74 5.17 11.22
N ALA A 19 5.93 5.32 10.65
CA ALA A 19 6.11 5.53 9.20
C ALA A 19 5.52 4.38 8.35
N ASN A 20 5.14 3.27 8.99
CA ASN A 20 4.56 2.08 8.39
C ASN A 20 3.03 2.08 8.36
N ARG A 21 2.39 3.05 9.00
CA ARG A 21 0.94 3.09 9.07
C ARG A 21 0.36 3.64 7.77
N ALA A 22 -0.69 2.98 7.27
CA ALA A 22 -1.43 3.48 6.12
C ALA A 22 -1.93 4.92 6.39
N PRO A 23 -2.03 5.76 5.34
CA PRO A 23 -2.63 7.08 5.47
C PRO A 23 -4.01 7.03 6.12
N VAL A 24 -4.42 8.15 6.73
CA VAL A 24 -5.74 8.25 7.38
C VAL A 24 -6.85 7.82 6.42
N GLY A 25 -7.67 6.85 6.85
CA GLY A 25 -8.76 6.29 6.05
C GLY A 25 -8.43 5.01 5.28
N LEU A 26 -7.16 4.61 5.18
CA LEU A 26 -6.77 3.31 4.60
C LEU A 26 -6.51 2.28 5.71
N GLN A 27 -6.85 1.03 5.43
CA GLN A 27 -6.52 -0.11 6.28
C GLN A 27 -5.20 -0.74 5.84
N GLY A 28 -4.56 -1.48 6.75
CA GLY A 28 -3.37 -2.27 6.46
C GLY A 28 -2.06 -1.57 6.81
N ASP A 29 -0.98 -2.27 6.50
CA ASP A 29 0.41 -1.86 6.72
C ASP A 29 1.09 -1.66 5.35
N ALA A 30 1.34 -0.42 4.99
CA ALA A 30 1.92 -0.07 3.70
C ALA A 30 3.33 -0.66 3.51
N ALA A 31 4.15 -0.74 4.56
CA ALA A 31 5.50 -1.30 4.45
C ALA A 31 5.47 -2.81 4.18
N ARG A 32 4.58 -3.56 4.83
CA ARG A 32 4.33 -4.98 4.49
C ARG A 32 3.78 -5.11 3.07
N GLY A 33 2.90 -4.21 2.68
CA GLY A 33 2.34 -4.17 1.32
C GLY A 33 3.42 -4.06 0.24
N ARG A 34 4.41 -3.19 0.43
CA ARG A 34 5.56 -3.08 -0.47
C ARG A 34 6.34 -4.40 -0.58
N ILE A 35 6.55 -5.07 0.53
CA ILE A 35 7.24 -6.37 0.56
C ILE A 35 6.40 -7.42 -0.16
N ALA A 36 5.10 -7.48 0.12
CA ALA A 36 4.18 -8.41 -0.50
C ALA A 36 4.10 -8.22 -2.03
N LEU A 37 4.05 -6.98 -2.53
CA LEU A 37 4.11 -6.68 -3.97
C LEU A 37 5.34 -7.28 -4.66
N ALA A 38 6.48 -7.29 -3.97
CA ALA A 38 7.68 -7.95 -4.47
C ALA A 38 7.59 -9.47 -4.40
N GLN A 39 7.09 -10.03 -3.28
CA GLN A 39 7.01 -11.47 -3.04
C GLN A 39 6.02 -12.17 -3.97
N TYR A 40 4.86 -11.58 -4.26
CA TYR A 40 3.89 -12.11 -5.21
C TYR A 40 4.27 -11.89 -6.68
N GLY A 41 5.44 -11.28 -6.95
CA GLY A 41 5.96 -11.14 -8.31
C GLY A 41 5.28 -10.06 -9.15
N CYS A 42 4.56 -9.12 -8.56
CA CYS A 42 3.86 -8.04 -9.27
C CYS A 42 4.81 -7.19 -10.14
N ARG A 43 6.06 -7.07 -9.72
CA ARG A 43 7.14 -6.39 -10.47
C ARG A 43 7.51 -7.07 -11.80
N ALA A 44 7.09 -8.30 -12.03
CA ALA A 44 7.32 -8.97 -13.31
C ALA A 44 6.52 -8.34 -14.45
N CYS A 45 5.42 -7.66 -14.13
CA CYS A 45 4.53 -7.03 -15.12
C CYS A 45 4.34 -5.53 -14.91
N HIS A 46 4.53 -5.01 -13.69
CA HIS A 46 4.29 -3.62 -13.35
C HIS A 46 5.55 -2.90 -12.86
N MET A 47 5.66 -1.62 -13.23
CA MET A 47 6.50 -0.68 -12.49
C MET A 47 5.78 -0.29 -11.21
N ILE A 48 6.46 -0.42 -10.07
CA ILE A 48 5.87 -0.20 -8.74
C ILE A 48 6.77 0.74 -7.94
N PRO A 49 6.24 1.86 -7.41
CA PRO A 49 7.03 2.77 -6.61
C PRO A 49 7.66 2.05 -5.42
N GLY A 50 8.95 2.28 -5.20
CA GLY A 50 9.68 1.70 -4.06
C GLY A 50 9.94 0.19 -4.12
N VAL A 51 9.61 -0.49 -5.22
CA VAL A 51 9.90 -1.92 -5.42
C VAL A 51 11.05 -2.07 -6.43
N THR A 52 12.19 -2.59 -5.96
CA THR A 52 13.40 -2.75 -6.77
C THR A 52 13.20 -3.76 -7.91
N GLY A 53 13.74 -3.46 -9.08
CA GLY A 53 13.69 -4.35 -10.25
C GLY A 53 12.40 -4.27 -11.06
N SER A 54 11.50 -3.38 -10.68
CA SER A 54 10.24 -3.11 -11.37
C SER A 54 10.49 -2.14 -12.53
N LYS A 55 10.87 -2.67 -13.72
CA LYS A 55 11.24 -1.88 -14.90
C LYS A 55 10.50 -2.30 -16.18
N VAL A 56 9.39 -2.99 -16.05
CA VAL A 56 8.67 -3.58 -17.17
C VAL A 56 7.28 -2.96 -17.34
N TYR A 57 6.81 -2.90 -18.60
CA TYR A 57 5.56 -2.30 -19.02
C TYR A 57 4.57 -3.33 -19.61
N VAL A 58 4.55 -4.55 -19.09
CA VAL A 58 3.52 -5.54 -19.49
C VAL A 58 2.16 -5.07 -18.97
N GLY A 59 2.09 -4.67 -17.69
CA GLY A 59 0.97 -3.96 -17.11
C GLY A 59 1.24 -2.45 -17.01
N ARG A 60 0.19 -1.66 -16.77
CA ARG A 60 0.36 -0.22 -16.52
C ARG A 60 1.27 0.01 -15.30
N PRO A 61 2.12 1.04 -15.32
CA PRO A 61 2.83 1.47 -14.12
C PRO A 61 1.85 1.76 -12.98
N LEU A 62 2.21 1.39 -11.76
CA LEU A 62 1.35 1.57 -10.57
C LEU A 62 1.70 2.83 -9.78
N GLU A 63 2.50 3.71 -10.36
CA GLU A 63 2.77 5.04 -9.82
C GLU A 63 1.50 5.88 -9.80
N GLU A 64 1.39 6.77 -8.82
CA GLU A 64 0.27 7.69 -8.67
C GLU A 64 -1.11 7.01 -8.61
N MET A 65 -1.18 5.80 -8.05
CA MET A 65 -2.44 5.08 -7.94
C MET A 65 -3.53 5.88 -7.23
N ALA A 66 -3.18 6.63 -6.18
CA ALA A 66 -4.14 7.46 -5.44
C ALA A 66 -4.83 8.54 -6.29
N LYS A 67 -4.19 8.98 -7.37
CA LYS A 67 -4.73 10.03 -8.26
C LYS A 67 -5.66 9.51 -9.35
N ARG A 68 -5.77 8.20 -9.51
CA ARG A 68 -6.60 7.61 -10.56
C ARG A 68 -8.06 7.55 -10.12
N PRO A 69 -9.00 8.02 -10.91
CA PRO A 69 -10.43 7.92 -10.57
C PRO A 69 -10.96 6.49 -10.75
N ILE A 70 -10.35 5.71 -11.66
CA ILE A 70 -10.80 4.36 -12.05
C ILE A 70 -9.60 3.41 -12.08
N ILE A 71 -9.83 2.18 -11.63
CA ILE A 71 -8.92 1.04 -11.73
C ILE A 71 -9.55 -0.08 -12.57
N ALA A 72 -8.73 -0.99 -13.09
CA ALA A 72 -9.20 -2.13 -13.89
C ALA A 72 -10.11 -1.73 -15.08
N GLY A 73 -10.03 -0.49 -15.55
CA GLY A 73 -10.85 0.04 -16.63
C GLY A 73 -12.29 0.37 -16.28
N THR A 74 -12.85 -0.13 -15.19
CA THR A 74 -14.28 -0.03 -14.86
C THR A 74 -14.61 0.28 -13.40
N LEU A 75 -13.72 -0.03 -12.46
CA LEU A 75 -14.01 0.10 -11.03
C LEU A 75 -13.65 1.49 -10.51
N PRO A 76 -14.50 2.12 -9.70
CA PRO A 76 -14.08 3.26 -8.91
C PRO A 76 -12.84 2.94 -8.07
N ASN A 77 -11.88 3.85 -8.05
CA ASN A 77 -10.65 3.65 -7.28
C ASN A 77 -10.91 3.91 -5.80
N ASN A 78 -11.03 2.83 -5.06
CA ASN A 78 -11.03 2.82 -3.61
C ASN A 78 -10.34 1.54 -3.12
N GLN A 79 -9.99 1.51 -1.85
CA GLN A 79 -9.24 0.38 -1.29
C GLN A 79 -9.98 -0.96 -1.45
N ALA A 80 -11.28 -1.00 -1.21
CA ALA A 80 -12.07 -2.23 -1.32
C ALA A 80 -12.04 -2.81 -2.74
N ASN A 81 -12.21 -1.96 -3.75
CA ASN A 81 -12.14 -2.39 -5.15
C ASN A 81 -10.72 -2.78 -5.56
N LEU A 82 -9.70 -2.09 -5.06
CA LEU A 82 -8.32 -2.44 -5.34
C LEU A 82 -7.95 -3.80 -4.72
N VAL A 83 -8.39 -4.08 -3.50
CA VAL A 83 -8.24 -5.39 -2.84
C VAL A 83 -8.91 -6.50 -3.66
N ARG A 84 -10.15 -6.28 -4.12
CA ARG A 84 -10.85 -7.25 -4.99
C ARG A 84 -10.09 -7.52 -6.28
N TRP A 85 -9.61 -6.46 -6.93
CA TRP A 85 -8.84 -6.56 -8.17
C TRP A 85 -7.52 -7.31 -7.98
N ILE A 86 -6.77 -7.02 -6.91
CA ILE A 86 -5.50 -7.71 -6.62
C ILE A 86 -5.74 -9.21 -6.38
N ARG A 87 -6.82 -9.59 -5.72
CA ARG A 87 -7.10 -10.98 -5.35
C ARG A 87 -7.65 -11.82 -6.48
N ASP A 88 -8.57 -11.27 -7.25
CA ASP A 88 -9.23 -11.99 -8.34
C ASP A 88 -9.57 -11.04 -9.50
N PRO A 89 -8.57 -10.69 -10.29
CA PRO A 89 -8.77 -9.78 -11.42
C PRO A 89 -9.69 -10.37 -12.49
N GLN A 90 -9.68 -11.69 -12.68
CA GLN A 90 -10.47 -12.36 -13.70
C GLN A 90 -11.95 -12.46 -13.36
N ALA A 91 -12.32 -12.41 -12.08
CA ALA A 91 -13.72 -12.26 -11.67
C ALA A 91 -14.31 -10.88 -12.02
N ILE A 92 -13.45 -9.88 -12.24
CA ILE A 92 -13.85 -8.51 -12.60
C ILE A 92 -13.77 -8.30 -14.11
N ASP A 93 -12.66 -8.71 -14.72
CA ASP A 93 -12.44 -8.70 -16.16
C ASP A 93 -11.91 -10.06 -16.62
N PRO A 94 -12.76 -10.94 -17.15
CA PRO A 94 -12.34 -12.27 -17.62
C PRO A 94 -11.32 -12.25 -18.77
N LYS A 95 -11.11 -11.08 -19.40
CA LYS A 95 -10.15 -10.92 -20.50
C LYS A 95 -8.82 -10.33 -20.05
N THR A 96 -8.68 -10.01 -18.77
CA THR A 96 -7.44 -9.43 -18.28
C THR A 96 -6.27 -10.41 -18.37
N ALA A 97 -5.10 -9.90 -18.73
CA ALA A 97 -3.85 -10.68 -18.68
C ALA A 97 -3.29 -10.79 -17.25
N MET A 98 -3.82 -10.03 -16.28
CA MET A 98 -3.39 -10.08 -14.88
C MET A 98 -3.82 -11.43 -14.28
N PRO A 99 -2.88 -12.25 -13.80
CA PRO A 99 -3.20 -13.57 -13.28
C PRO A 99 -3.76 -13.53 -11.85
N VAL A 100 -4.48 -14.59 -11.48
CA VAL A 100 -4.83 -14.87 -10.08
C VAL A 100 -3.61 -15.47 -9.39
N LEU A 101 -3.01 -14.73 -8.46
CA LEU A 101 -1.76 -15.11 -7.79
C LEU A 101 -1.96 -15.73 -6.41
N GLY A 102 -3.19 -15.95 -5.99
CA GLY A 102 -3.49 -16.49 -4.65
C GLY A 102 -3.20 -15.51 -3.50
N VAL A 103 -3.28 -14.21 -3.77
CA VAL A 103 -3.02 -13.18 -2.76
C VAL A 103 -4.03 -13.28 -1.62
N SER A 104 -3.53 -13.38 -0.38
CA SER A 104 -4.39 -13.37 0.80
C SER A 104 -5.10 -12.02 0.94
N GLU A 105 -6.24 -12.01 1.63
CA GLU A 105 -6.96 -10.76 1.89
C GLU A 105 -6.12 -9.76 2.66
N ARG A 106 -5.40 -10.23 3.68
CA ARG A 106 -4.50 -9.40 4.47
C ARG A 106 -3.42 -8.77 3.61
N ASP A 107 -2.75 -9.56 2.79
CA ASP A 107 -1.67 -9.05 1.93
C ASP A 107 -2.22 -8.07 0.88
N ALA A 108 -3.41 -8.34 0.33
CA ALA A 108 -4.06 -7.43 -0.61
C ALA A 108 -4.45 -6.08 0.04
N ILE A 109 -4.89 -6.09 1.30
CA ILE A 109 -5.13 -4.86 2.07
C ILE A 109 -3.82 -4.09 2.28
N ASP A 110 -2.75 -4.76 2.70
CA ASP A 110 -1.44 -4.15 2.89
C ASP A 110 -0.86 -3.59 1.56
N MET A 111 -0.97 -4.35 0.46
CA MET A 111 -0.56 -3.92 -0.89
C MET A 111 -1.33 -2.69 -1.35
N SER A 112 -2.65 -2.68 -1.14
CA SER A 112 -3.49 -1.55 -1.52
C SER A 112 -3.14 -0.30 -0.71
N ALA A 113 -2.79 -0.46 0.57
CA ALA A 113 -2.32 0.64 1.41
C ALA A 113 -1.02 1.27 0.86
N TRP A 114 -0.06 0.46 0.40
CA TRP A 114 1.14 0.96 -0.26
C TRP A 114 0.82 1.70 -1.55
N LEU A 115 0.05 1.09 -2.43
CA LEU A 115 -0.26 1.65 -3.75
C LEU A 115 -1.06 2.96 -3.67
N LEU A 116 -1.98 3.07 -2.72
CA LEU A 116 -2.79 4.28 -2.53
C LEU A 116 -2.06 5.38 -1.73
N SER A 117 -0.85 5.12 -1.28
CA SER A 117 0.01 6.09 -0.58
C SER A 117 1.08 6.71 -1.48
N HIS A 118 1.21 6.25 -2.74
CA HIS A 118 2.33 6.59 -3.64
C HIS A 118 1.89 6.98 -5.05
#